data_4fee7ce5859af6632238751afc93085d
#
_entry.id   4fee7ce5859af6632238751afc93085d
#
_cell.length_a   1.000
_cell.length_b   1.000
_cell.length_c   1.000
_cell.angle_alpha   90.00
_cell.angle_beta   90.00
_cell.angle_gamma   90.00
#
_symmetry.space_group_name_H-M   'P 1'
#
loop_
_entity.id
_entity.type
_entity.pdbx_description
1 polymer ?
#
loop_
_entity_poly.entity_id
_entity_poly.type
_entity_poly.pdbx_seq_one_letter_code
_entity_poly.pdbx_strand_id
1 'polypeptide(L)'
;MTRSRPWRILVYPCGTEIGLEIGRCLRDNPFIDLWGANSVEDYSAHVYSKLTIVPNAYAQNMGQELTALRSREDIDAIFPAHDQAIHQLARAMPCYLIGSPVVTCAICRDKRSTLYTLLEGGVSVPQIYPGVDAIPADAFPVFLKPEQGQGTRGIYQKANDQTTVDFWINQDPTLLVTEYLPGTEYTVDCFTDFTGKLCFVGPRVRGRVSGGIAVHTRTVLHGELESQAELINKCMQFDGPWFFQAIEATDGRVCVTEVASRIAGSSGVQRARGVNLPLLAVYNHFKEPVAIRPITDSVTMDRALTCRVQLPPYDHVFVDLDDTLLVNDLLNAELVRFLIEARNAGKLIHVLTRRHSYPPCAAWHFLMAMADEWLVVCDDRRKSQFIRDHDLPAIFIDDSFAERREVYEAKGIPCYGLDAVEFLHA
;
A
#
# COMPACT_ATOMS: atom_id res chain seq x y z
N MET A 1 24.72 12.24 12.14
CA MET A 1 24.41 13.66 12.41
C MET A 1 23.09 13.76 13.12
N THR A 2 23.03 14.40 14.28
CA THR A 2 21.75 14.67 14.97
C THR A 2 21.02 15.77 14.21
N ARG A 3 20.02 15.40 13.46
CA ARG A 3 19.17 16.32 12.71
C ARG A 3 18.28 17.09 13.69
N SER A 4 18.03 18.37 13.43
CA SER A 4 17.21 19.23 14.29
C SER A 4 15.70 18.94 14.21
N ARG A 5 15.24 18.28 13.13
CA ARG A 5 13.85 17.87 12.90
C ARG A 5 13.75 16.60 12.04
N PRO A 6 12.62 15.84 12.09
CA PRO A 6 12.35 14.75 11.16
C PRO A 6 12.32 15.19 9.70
N TRP A 7 12.58 14.27 8.77
CA TRP A 7 12.38 14.52 7.33
C TRP A 7 10.90 14.61 7.01
N ARG A 8 10.50 15.68 6.33
CA ARG A 8 9.15 15.84 5.79
C ARG A 8 9.05 15.15 4.45
N ILE A 9 8.38 14.02 4.41
CA ILE A 9 8.23 13.19 3.22
C ILE A 9 6.79 13.28 2.74
N LEU A 10 6.60 13.78 1.51
CA LEU A 10 5.31 13.83 0.85
C LEU A 10 5.12 12.60 -0.05
N VAL A 11 4.05 11.85 0.14
CA VAL A 11 3.69 10.72 -0.73
C VAL A 11 2.58 11.15 -1.70
N TYR A 12 2.79 10.94 -3.01
CA TYR A 12 1.82 11.33 -4.03
C TYR A 12 1.75 10.35 -5.21
N PRO A 13 0.54 9.96 -5.68
CA PRO A 13 -0.75 10.05 -4.99
C PRO A 13 -0.84 9.03 -3.85
N CYS A 14 -1.19 9.47 -2.66
CA CYS A 14 -1.11 8.64 -1.46
C CYS A 14 -2.27 7.63 -1.30
N GLY A 15 -3.39 7.80 -2.01
CA GLY A 15 -4.54 6.89 -1.99
C GLY A 15 -4.41 5.65 -2.86
N THR A 16 -3.36 5.54 -3.67
CA THR A 16 -3.08 4.31 -4.42
C THR A 16 -2.61 3.20 -3.49
N GLU A 17 -2.70 1.93 -3.92
CA GLU A 17 -2.16 0.81 -3.14
C GLU A 17 -0.69 0.98 -2.79
N ILE A 18 0.09 1.53 -3.72
CA ILE A 18 1.50 1.85 -3.51
C ILE A 18 1.64 2.95 -2.46
N GLY A 19 0.84 4.01 -2.57
CA GLY A 19 0.82 5.10 -1.61
C GLY A 19 0.45 4.64 -0.20
N LEU A 20 -0.57 3.81 -0.08
CA LEU A 20 -0.98 3.23 1.20
C LEU A 20 0.10 2.32 1.81
N GLU A 21 0.81 1.54 0.99
CA GLU A 21 1.93 0.72 1.48
C GLU A 21 3.10 1.59 1.95
N ILE A 22 3.46 2.64 1.19
CA ILE A 22 4.48 3.61 1.61
C ILE A 22 4.11 4.23 2.95
N GLY A 23 2.86 4.69 3.10
CA GLY A 23 2.38 5.29 4.33
C GLY A 23 2.49 4.35 5.53
N ARG A 24 2.03 3.10 5.39
CA ARG A 24 2.15 2.06 6.44
C ARG A 24 3.61 1.76 6.81
N CYS A 25 4.54 1.88 5.87
CA CYS A 25 5.96 1.66 6.09
C CYS A 25 6.65 2.79 6.85
N LEU A 26 6.14 4.02 6.75
CA LEU A 26 6.83 5.22 7.20
C LEU A 26 6.16 5.92 8.41
N ARG A 27 4.84 5.78 8.60
CA ARG A 27 4.05 6.59 9.55
C ARG A 27 4.52 6.49 11.02
N ASP A 28 5.07 5.35 11.42
CA ASP A 28 5.49 5.10 12.81
C ASP A 28 7.00 5.34 13.02
N ASN A 29 7.70 5.91 12.03
CA ASN A 29 9.13 6.18 12.13
C ASN A 29 9.37 7.57 12.74
N PRO A 30 10.09 7.68 13.90
CA PRO A 30 10.28 8.95 14.59
C PRO A 30 11.15 9.98 13.83
N PHE A 31 11.87 9.53 12.79
CA PHE A 31 12.71 10.41 11.96
C PHE A 31 12.00 10.92 10.72
N ILE A 32 10.72 10.54 10.53
CA ILE A 32 9.92 10.92 9.37
C ILE A 32 8.66 11.66 9.81
N ASP A 33 8.47 12.86 9.31
CA ASP A 33 7.21 13.61 9.35
C ASP A 33 6.49 13.33 8.02
N LEU A 34 5.50 12.43 8.07
CA LEU A 34 4.84 11.89 6.88
C LEU A 34 3.65 12.72 6.45
N TRP A 35 3.65 13.11 5.16
CA TRP A 35 2.59 13.87 4.51
C TRP A 35 2.00 13.08 3.36
N GLY A 36 0.69 13.15 3.17
CA GLY A 36 -0.02 12.60 2.02
C GLY A 36 -0.57 13.70 1.11
N ALA A 37 -0.50 13.49 -0.19
CA ALA A 37 -1.24 14.28 -1.17
C ALA A 37 -2.03 13.36 -2.10
N ASN A 38 -3.29 13.71 -2.37
CA ASN A 38 -4.18 12.94 -3.24
C ASN A 38 -5.14 13.87 -3.99
N SER A 39 -5.82 13.36 -5.02
CA SER A 39 -6.80 14.14 -5.78
C SER A 39 -8.22 14.06 -5.21
N VAL A 40 -8.47 13.15 -4.30
CA VAL A 40 -9.73 12.96 -3.60
C VAL A 40 -9.47 12.57 -2.15
N GLU A 41 -10.42 12.79 -1.28
CA GLU A 41 -10.41 12.21 0.06
C GLU A 41 -10.88 10.76 -0.03
N ASP A 42 -10.06 9.84 0.48
CA ASP A 42 -10.33 8.40 0.43
C ASP A 42 -9.76 7.69 1.67
N TYR A 43 -9.54 6.37 1.57
CA TYR A 43 -8.94 5.56 2.64
C TYR A 43 -7.58 6.09 3.13
N SER A 44 -6.87 6.87 2.33
CA SER A 44 -5.56 7.41 2.72
C SER A 44 -5.61 8.27 3.99
N ALA A 45 -6.76 8.88 4.31
CA ALA A 45 -6.95 9.62 5.55
C ALA A 45 -6.78 8.77 6.84
N HIS A 46 -6.89 7.44 6.77
CA HIS A 46 -6.56 6.53 7.87
C HIS A 46 -5.07 6.18 7.98
N VAL A 47 -4.30 6.51 6.97
CA VAL A 47 -2.86 6.20 6.91
C VAL A 47 -2.02 7.45 7.13
N TYR A 48 -2.50 8.60 6.62
CA TYR A 48 -1.80 9.86 6.64
C TYR A 48 -2.55 10.86 7.52
N SER A 49 -1.99 11.23 8.66
CA SER A 49 -2.55 12.25 9.55
C SER A 49 -2.50 13.66 8.96
N LYS A 50 -1.59 13.90 8.01
CA LYS A 50 -1.44 15.14 7.26
C LYS A 50 -1.76 14.86 5.80
N LEU A 51 -2.96 15.22 5.36
CA LEU A 51 -3.46 14.98 4.01
C LEU A 51 -3.82 16.29 3.32
N THR A 52 -3.36 16.47 2.08
CA THR A 52 -3.69 17.63 1.25
C THR A 52 -4.30 17.18 -0.08
N ILE A 53 -5.37 17.84 -0.51
CA ILE A 53 -5.97 17.61 -1.81
C ILE A 53 -5.24 18.46 -2.87
N VAL A 54 -4.79 17.80 -3.94
CA VAL A 54 -4.05 18.39 -5.05
C VAL A 54 -4.59 17.82 -6.37
N PRO A 55 -4.28 18.40 -7.55
CA PRO A 55 -4.67 17.83 -8.83
C PRO A 55 -4.21 16.39 -9.03
N ASN A 56 -4.95 15.59 -9.81
CA ASN A 56 -4.55 14.21 -10.12
C ASN A 56 -3.27 14.15 -11.00
N ALA A 57 -2.65 12.96 -11.07
CA ALA A 57 -1.37 12.75 -11.75
C ALA A 57 -1.38 13.02 -13.27
N TYR A 58 -2.55 13.17 -13.89
CA TYR A 58 -2.69 13.49 -15.31
C TYR A 58 -2.96 14.98 -15.56
N ALA A 59 -3.22 15.78 -14.51
CA ALA A 59 -3.48 17.20 -14.65
C ALA A 59 -2.23 17.97 -15.08
N GLN A 60 -2.41 18.94 -15.99
CA GLN A 60 -1.31 19.74 -16.53
C GLN A 60 -0.60 20.60 -15.47
N ASN A 61 -1.34 21.07 -14.46
CA ASN A 61 -0.82 21.91 -13.38
C ASN A 61 -0.31 21.12 -12.16
N MET A 62 -0.33 19.78 -12.18
CA MET A 62 0.08 18.94 -11.05
C MET A 62 1.49 19.29 -10.54
N GLY A 63 2.46 19.43 -11.43
CA GLY A 63 3.83 19.76 -11.05
C GLY A 63 3.98 21.13 -10.37
N GLN A 64 3.19 22.11 -10.80
CA GLN A 64 3.16 23.46 -10.21
C GLN A 64 2.58 23.42 -8.80
N GLU A 65 1.46 22.74 -8.62
CA GLU A 65 0.78 22.62 -7.33
C GLU A 65 1.63 21.86 -6.30
N LEU A 66 2.28 20.76 -6.71
CA LEU A 66 3.20 20.04 -5.82
C LEU A 66 4.46 20.87 -5.49
N THR A 67 4.95 21.69 -6.42
CA THR A 67 6.06 22.61 -6.14
C THR A 67 5.63 23.69 -5.11
N ALA A 68 4.43 24.23 -5.26
CA ALA A 68 3.87 25.19 -4.30
C ALA A 68 3.65 24.55 -2.92
N LEU A 69 3.06 23.36 -2.87
CA LEU A 69 2.86 22.59 -1.65
C LEU A 69 4.20 22.31 -0.96
N ARG A 70 5.20 21.81 -1.70
CA ARG A 70 6.54 21.56 -1.17
C ARG A 70 7.13 22.80 -0.50
N SER A 71 7.01 23.95 -1.15
CA SER A 71 7.59 25.21 -0.64
C SER A 71 6.83 25.73 0.58
N ARG A 72 5.50 25.64 0.58
CA ARG A 72 4.65 26.08 1.68
C ARG A 72 4.86 25.26 2.95
N GLU A 73 4.96 23.94 2.82
CA GLU A 73 5.06 23.00 3.93
C GLU A 73 6.50 22.57 4.24
N ASP A 74 7.50 23.16 3.55
CA ASP A 74 8.92 22.85 3.72
C ASP A 74 9.19 21.33 3.61
N ILE A 75 8.62 20.69 2.55
CA ILE A 75 8.80 19.27 2.25
C ILE A 75 10.22 19.00 1.77
N ASP A 76 10.90 18.04 2.39
CA ASP A 76 12.28 17.66 2.08
C ASP A 76 12.37 16.77 0.84
N ALA A 77 11.42 15.83 0.65
CA ALA A 77 11.39 14.95 -0.52
C ALA A 77 9.97 14.46 -0.84
N ILE A 78 9.77 14.05 -2.10
CA ILE A 78 8.49 13.54 -2.60
C ILE A 78 8.67 12.08 -3.02
N PHE A 79 7.85 11.20 -2.46
CA PHE A 79 7.82 9.79 -2.79
C PHE A 79 6.64 9.53 -3.75
N PRO A 80 6.91 9.26 -5.03
CA PRO A 80 5.85 9.04 -6.01
C PRO A 80 5.27 7.62 -5.89
N ALA A 81 3.97 7.50 -6.02
CA ALA A 81 3.24 6.24 -5.88
C ALA A 81 2.42 5.87 -7.14
N HIS A 82 2.79 6.40 -8.31
CA HIS A 82 2.11 6.15 -9.58
C HIS A 82 3.05 6.47 -10.75
N ASP A 83 3.07 5.64 -11.81
CA ASP A 83 4.01 5.78 -12.93
C ASP A 83 3.93 7.14 -13.63
N GLN A 84 2.71 7.69 -13.79
CA GLN A 84 2.52 9.01 -14.37
C GLN A 84 3.12 10.11 -13.47
N ALA A 85 2.94 10.00 -12.15
CA ALA A 85 3.52 10.96 -11.19
C ALA A 85 5.04 10.90 -11.20
N ILE A 86 5.63 9.70 -11.23
CA ILE A 86 7.08 9.50 -11.30
C ILE A 86 7.66 10.26 -12.50
N HIS A 87 7.11 10.02 -13.70
CA HIS A 87 7.64 10.64 -14.92
C HIS A 87 7.58 12.17 -14.90
N GLN A 88 6.48 12.74 -14.42
CA GLN A 88 6.32 14.18 -14.33
C GLN A 88 7.23 14.80 -13.25
N LEU A 89 7.32 14.17 -12.07
CA LEU A 89 8.15 14.63 -10.97
C LEU A 89 9.65 14.51 -11.26
N ALA A 90 10.06 13.43 -11.93
CA ALA A 90 11.46 13.26 -12.36
C ALA A 90 11.94 14.38 -13.30
N ARG A 91 11.01 14.96 -14.08
CA ARG A 91 11.30 16.11 -14.96
C ARG A 91 11.23 17.45 -14.24
N ALA A 92 10.22 17.63 -13.37
CA ALA A 92 9.93 18.92 -12.74
C ALA A 92 10.76 19.17 -11.48
N MET A 93 11.02 18.15 -10.68
CA MET A 93 11.64 18.25 -9.36
C MET A 93 12.62 17.10 -9.07
N PRO A 94 13.63 16.83 -9.92
CA PRO A 94 14.50 15.67 -9.79
C PRO A 94 15.23 15.60 -8.44
N CYS A 95 15.64 16.75 -7.87
CA CYS A 95 16.37 16.81 -6.60
C CYS A 95 15.51 16.46 -5.37
N TYR A 96 14.19 16.49 -5.50
CA TYR A 96 13.25 16.16 -4.43
C TYR A 96 12.57 14.82 -4.62
N LEU A 97 12.78 14.17 -5.77
CA LEU A 97 12.18 12.89 -6.07
C LEU A 97 12.91 11.75 -5.36
N ILE A 98 12.19 10.97 -4.57
CA ILE A 98 12.67 9.66 -4.09
C ILE A 98 12.44 8.65 -5.22
N GLY A 99 13.46 8.36 -6.00
CA GLY A 99 13.37 7.49 -7.16
C GLY A 99 14.49 7.68 -8.16
N SER A 100 14.44 6.93 -9.24
CA SER A 100 15.46 6.88 -10.28
C SER A 100 15.50 8.13 -11.16
N PRO A 101 16.61 8.37 -11.89
CA PRO A 101 16.74 9.48 -12.84
C PRO A 101 15.67 9.48 -13.94
N VAL A 102 15.41 10.65 -14.51
CA VAL A 102 14.36 10.85 -15.52
C VAL A 102 14.47 9.91 -16.72
N VAL A 103 15.70 9.60 -17.17
CA VAL A 103 15.93 8.69 -18.30
C VAL A 103 15.45 7.28 -17.96
N THR A 104 15.81 6.76 -16.80
CA THR A 104 15.36 5.44 -16.32
C THR A 104 13.85 5.40 -16.16
N CYS A 105 13.25 6.46 -15.58
CA CYS A 105 11.80 6.57 -15.44
C CYS A 105 11.08 6.58 -16.80
N ALA A 106 11.65 7.24 -17.81
CA ALA A 106 11.10 7.29 -19.16
C ALA A 106 11.16 5.91 -19.86
N ILE A 107 12.30 5.21 -19.76
CA ILE A 107 12.44 3.86 -20.30
C ILE A 107 11.44 2.91 -19.64
N CYS A 108 11.38 2.87 -18.30
CA CYS A 108 10.47 1.97 -17.56
C CYS A 108 8.98 2.26 -17.84
N ARG A 109 8.62 3.49 -18.21
CA ARG A 109 7.24 3.85 -18.55
C ARG A 109 6.77 3.26 -19.87
N ASP A 110 7.65 3.06 -20.81
CA ASP A 110 7.39 2.58 -22.17
C ASP A 110 7.90 1.15 -22.31
N LYS A 111 6.98 0.18 -22.45
CA LYS A 111 7.31 -1.25 -22.50
C LYS A 111 8.14 -1.62 -23.72
N ARG A 112 7.94 -0.94 -24.86
CA ARG A 112 8.75 -1.17 -26.06
C ARG A 112 10.19 -0.74 -25.80
N SER A 113 10.38 0.48 -25.33
CA SER A 113 11.71 1.00 -24.95
C SER A 113 12.40 0.13 -23.90
N THR A 114 11.63 -0.31 -22.88
CA THR A 114 12.14 -1.23 -21.85
C THR A 114 12.67 -2.51 -22.47
N LEU A 115 11.85 -3.22 -23.26
CA LEU A 115 12.25 -4.52 -23.81
C LEU A 115 13.43 -4.42 -24.76
N TYR A 116 13.51 -3.37 -25.59
CA TYR A 116 14.68 -3.16 -26.47
C TYR A 116 15.95 -2.85 -25.66
N THR A 117 15.88 -1.96 -24.65
CA THR A 117 17.02 -1.68 -23.76
C THR A 117 17.52 -2.96 -23.06
N LEU A 118 16.60 -3.80 -22.60
CA LEU A 118 16.92 -5.08 -21.97
C LEU A 118 17.57 -6.07 -22.95
N LEU A 119 17.02 -6.19 -24.16
CA LEU A 119 17.53 -7.07 -25.20
C LEU A 119 18.96 -6.69 -25.59
N GLU A 120 19.22 -5.38 -25.78
CA GLU A 120 20.58 -4.87 -26.06
C GLU A 120 21.55 -5.15 -24.90
N GLY A 121 21.06 -5.16 -23.66
CA GLY A 121 21.83 -5.48 -22.46
C GLY A 121 21.99 -6.98 -22.19
N GLY A 122 21.50 -7.86 -23.05
CA GLY A 122 21.60 -9.32 -22.92
C GLY A 122 20.62 -9.94 -21.92
N VAL A 123 19.58 -9.18 -21.50
CA VAL A 123 18.49 -9.70 -20.68
C VAL A 123 17.51 -10.50 -21.55
N SER A 124 17.10 -11.66 -21.08
CA SER A 124 16.10 -12.48 -21.79
C SER A 124 14.72 -11.81 -21.72
N VAL A 125 14.14 -11.55 -22.90
CA VAL A 125 12.82 -10.95 -23.06
C VAL A 125 11.99 -11.78 -24.04
N PRO A 126 10.64 -11.68 -24.02
CA PRO A 126 9.82 -12.30 -25.05
C PRO A 126 10.20 -11.79 -26.44
N GLN A 127 10.10 -12.63 -27.47
CA GLN A 127 10.26 -12.19 -28.86
C GLN A 127 9.33 -11.02 -29.15
N ILE A 128 9.87 -9.94 -29.71
CA ILE A 128 9.12 -8.73 -30.06
C ILE A 128 8.84 -8.74 -31.55
N TYR A 129 7.60 -8.52 -31.95
CA TYR A 129 7.21 -8.40 -33.36
C TYR A 129 7.01 -6.91 -33.69
N PRO A 130 7.82 -6.35 -34.60
CA PRO A 130 7.79 -4.91 -34.90
C PRO A 130 6.55 -4.47 -35.69
N GLY A 131 5.84 -5.40 -36.27
CA GLY A 131 4.61 -5.19 -37.03
C GLY A 131 3.86 -6.49 -37.22
N VAL A 132 2.61 -6.39 -37.65
CA VAL A 132 1.71 -7.53 -37.84
C VAL A 132 2.25 -8.49 -38.89
N ASP A 133 2.81 -7.96 -40.00
CA ASP A 133 3.39 -8.74 -41.10
C ASP A 133 4.70 -9.46 -40.73
N ALA A 134 5.27 -9.11 -39.59
CA ALA A 134 6.50 -9.71 -39.08
C ALA A 134 6.24 -10.94 -38.18
N ILE A 135 4.99 -11.34 -37.97
CA ILE A 135 4.63 -12.48 -37.13
C ILE A 135 4.65 -13.75 -37.98
N PRO A 136 5.56 -14.70 -37.73
CA PRO A 136 5.55 -15.99 -38.45
C PRO A 136 4.27 -16.78 -38.15
N ALA A 137 3.82 -17.57 -39.10
CA ALA A 137 2.57 -18.36 -38.96
C ALA A 137 2.64 -19.38 -37.80
N ASP A 138 3.82 -19.86 -37.45
CA ASP A 138 4.09 -20.80 -36.36
C ASP A 138 4.35 -20.10 -35.01
N ALA A 139 4.38 -18.77 -34.96
CA ALA A 139 4.59 -18.01 -33.74
C ALA A 139 3.31 -17.84 -32.88
N PHE A 140 2.15 -18.18 -33.42
CA PHE A 140 0.90 -18.07 -32.66
C PHE A 140 0.79 -19.16 -31.58
N PRO A 141 0.23 -18.81 -30.41
CA PRO A 141 -0.37 -17.53 -30.05
C PRO A 141 0.66 -16.44 -29.73
N VAL A 142 0.27 -15.18 -29.98
CA VAL A 142 1.03 -13.99 -29.56
C VAL A 142 0.27 -13.20 -28.48
N PHE A 143 0.94 -12.25 -27.84
CA PHE A 143 0.36 -11.44 -26.77
C PHE A 143 0.44 -9.94 -27.12
N LEU A 144 -0.70 -9.27 -27.02
CA LEU A 144 -0.83 -7.83 -27.26
C LEU A 144 -0.99 -7.09 -25.95
N LYS A 145 -0.24 -6.01 -25.77
CA LYS A 145 -0.34 -5.14 -24.57
C LYS A 145 -0.05 -3.68 -24.94
N PRO A 146 -0.63 -2.69 -24.20
CA PRO A 146 -0.31 -1.30 -24.42
C PRO A 146 1.17 -1.02 -24.17
N GLU A 147 1.79 -0.20 -25.01
CA GLU A 147 3.17 0.27 -24.76
C GLU A 147 3.28 1.02 -23.45
N GLN A 148 2.28 1.85 -23.12
CA GLN A 148 2.22 2.61 -21.88
C GLN A 148 0.99 2.23 -21.06
N GLY A 149 1.10 2.25 -19.75
CA GLY A 149 0.01 1.92 -18.82
C GLY A 149 0.43 0.98 -17.71
N GLN A 150 -0.43 0.87 -16.69
CA GLN A 150 -0.23 0.02 -15.51
C GLN A 150 -1.54 -0.65 -15.10
N GLY A 151 -1.44 -1.73 -14.31
CA GLY A 151 -2.60 -2.38 -13.70
C GLY A 151 -3.58 -2.98 -14.71
N THR A 152 -3.10 -3.55 -15.80
CA THR A 152 -3.93 -4.16 -16.88
C THR A 152 -5.01 -3.24 -17.48
N ARG A 153 -4.81 -1.92 -17.42
CA ARG A 153 -5.67 -0.97 -18.13
C ARG A 153 -5.32 -0.96 -19.61
N GLY A 154 -6.35 -1.05 -20.45
CA GLY A 154 -6.20 -1.14 -21.89
C GLY A 154 -6.36 -2.57 -22.43
N ILE A 155 -5.85 -2.82 -23.64
CA ILE A 155 -5.98 -4.10 -24.32
C ILE A 155 -4.81 -5.00 -23.89
N TYR A 156 -5.12 -6.09 -23.17
CA TYR A 156 -4.19 -7.16 -22.84
C TYR A 156 -4.78 -8.46 -23.35
N GLN A 157 -4.34 -8.90 -24.53
CA GLN A 157 -5.01 -9.95 -25.27
C GLN A 157 -4.04 -11.02 -25.78
N LYS A 158 -4.41 -12.28 -25.58
CA LYS A 158 -3.83 -13.40 -26.29
C LYS A 158 -4.52 -13.53 -27.65
N ALA A 159 -3.76 -13.46 -28.73
CA ALA A 159 -4.26 -13.65 -30.09
C ALA A 159 -3.77 -15.00 -30.63
N ASN A 160 -4.71 -15.81 -31.12
CA ASN A 160 -4.41 -17.14 -31.61
C ASN A 160 -4.17 -17.16 -33.14
N ASP A 161 -4.45 -16.06 -33.83
CA ASP A 161 -4.34 -15.93 -35.29
C ASP A 161 -4.13 -14.48 -35.70
N GLN A 162 -3.77 -14.28 -36.97
CA GLN A 162 -3.52 -13.01 -37.59
C GLN A 162 -4.76 -12.09 -37.56
N THR A 163 -5.94 -12.63 -37.82
CA THR A 163 -7.20 -11.85 -37.85
C THR A 163 -7.47 -11.18 -36.50
N THR A 164 -7.21 -11.88 -35.41
CA THR A 164 -7.33 -11.35 -34.04
C THR A 164 -6.31 -10.23 -33.77
N VAL A 165 -5.07 -10.36 -34.25
CA VAL A 165 -4.07 -9.30 -34.14
C VAL A 165 -4.47 -8.06 -34.92
N ASP A 166 -4.90 -8.23 -36.19
CA ASP A 166 -5.35 -7.14 -37.05
C ASP A 166 -6.52 -6.39 -36.43
N PHE A 167 -7.48 -7.12 -35.87
CA PHE A 167 -8.61 -6.51 -35.17
C PHE A 167 -8.17 -5.58 -34.03
N TRP A 168 -7.28 -6.04 -33.15
CA TRP A 168 -6.87 -5.26 -31.99
C TRP A 168 -5.92 -4.10 -32.36
N ILE A 169 -5.00 -4.30 -33.32
CA ILE A 169 -4.12 -3.24 -33.82
C ILE A 169 -4.91 -2.12 -34.50
N ASN A 170 -6.02 -2.46 -35.18
CA ASN A 170 -6.91 -1.45 -35.75
C ASN A 170 -7.65 -0.64 -34.67
N GLN A 171 -7.89 -1.20 -33.49
CA GLN A 171 -8.47 -0.47 -32.36
C GLN A 171 -7.44 0.43 -31.65
N ASP A 172 -6.20 -0.05 -31.53
CA ASP A 172 -5.09 0.69 -30.92
C ASP A 172 -3.76 0.35 -31.64
N PRO A 173 -3.31 1.21 -32.56
CA PRO A 173 -2.05 1.02 -33.29
C PRO A 173 -0.78 1.08 -32.41
N THR A 174 -0.90 1.52 -31.16
CA THR A 174 0.22 1.61 -30.20
C THR A 174 0.47 0.31 -29.44
N LEU A 175 -0.28 -0.76 -29.73
CA LEU A 175 -0.09 -2.03 -29.07
C LEU A 175 1.26 -2.65 -29.40
N LEU A 176 1.94 -3.10 -28.37
CA LEU A 176 3.12 -3.94 -28.47
C LEU A 176 2.68 -5.39 -28.65
N VAL A 177 3.20 -6.04 -29.68
CA VAL A 177 3.00 -7.48 -29.93
C VAL A 177 4.24 -8.25 -29.55
N THR A 178 4.07 -9.25 -28.70
CA THR A 178 5.17 -10.11 -28.24
C THR A 178 4.78 -11.59 -28.33
N GLU A 179 5.75 -12.46 -28.23
CA GLU A 179 5.55 -13.88 -27.96
C GLU A 179 4.63 -14.07 -26.75
N TYR A 180 3.70 -15.02 -26.84
CA TYR A 180 2.91 -15.44 -25.68
C TYR A 180 3.67 -16.52 -24.90
N LEU A 181 3.96 -16.26 -23.66
CA LEU A 181 4.69 -17.15 -22.76
C LEU A 181 3.72 -17.80 -21.75
N PRO A 182 3.35 -19.08 -21.94
CA PRO A 182 2.67 -19.82 -20.89
C PRO A 182 3.66 -20.23 -19.81
N GLY A 183 3.34 -19.97 -18.53
CA GLY A 183 4.26 -20.31 -17.45
C GLY A 183 3.95 -19.67 -16.11
N THR A 184 4.92 -19.72 -15.21
CA THR A 184 4.82 -19.13 -13.90
C THR A 184 5.21 -17.66 -13.93
N GLU A 185 4.33 -16.80 -13.45
CA GLU A 185 4.62 -15.37 -13.34
C GLU A 185 5.30 -15.02 -12.03
N TYR A 186 6.34 -14.22 -12.12
CA TYR A 186 7.08 -13.67 -10.99
C TYR A 186 7.02 -12.14 -10.97
N THR A 187 7.13 -11.59 -9.77
CA THR A 187 7.59 -10.22 -9.55
C THR A 187 8.86 -10.29 -8.71
N VAL A 188 9.86 -9.53 -9.10
CA VAL A 188 11.13 -9.45 -8.38
C VAL A 188 11.30 -8.02 -7.87
N ASP A 189 11.20 -7.85 -6.57
CA ASP A 189 11.43 -6.55 -5.92
C ASP A 189 12.93 -6.35 -5.75
N CYS A 190 13.45 -5.20 -6.16
CA CYS A 190 14.87 -4.88 -6.15
C CYS A 190 15.14 -3.56 -5.44
N PHE A 191 16.37 -3.39 -4.97
CA PHE A 191 16.85 -2.13 -4.40
C PHE A 191 18.29 -1.86 -4.84
N THR A 192 18.49 -0.70 -5.46
CA THR A 192 19.81 -0.19 -5.86
C THR A 192 20.12 1.06 -5.03
N ASP A 193 21.28 1.11 -4.41
CA ASP A 193 21.68 2.26 -3.60
C ASP A 193 22.17 3.44 -4.46
N PHE A 194 22.35 4.58 -3.82
CA PHE A 194 22.80 5.82 -4.48
C PHE A 194 24.20 5.73 -5.12
N THR A 195 24.94 4.64 -4.90
CA THR A 195 26.21 4.36 -5.57
C THR A 195 26.04 3.53 -6.85
N GLY A 196 24.79 3.07 -7.13
CA GLY A 196 24.47 2.17 -8.24
C GLY A 196 24.63 0.69 -7.92
N LYS A 197 24.91 0.35 -6.65
CA LYS A 197 25.04 -1.03 -6.23
C LYS A 197 23.66 -1.67 -6.01
N LEU A 198 23.41 -2.82 -6.65
CA LEU A 198 22.26 -3.66 -6.35
C LEU A 198 22.44 -4.30 -4.96
N CYS A 199 21.59 -3.89 -4.01
CA CYS A 199 21.68 -4.28 -2.61
C CYS A 199 20.64 -5.33 -2.19
N PHE A 200 19.58 -5.49 -2.97
CA PHE A 200 18.52 -6.46 -2.69
C PHE A 200 17.84 -6.95 -3.96
N VAL A 201 17.57 -8.27 -3.98
CA VAL A 201 16.75 -8.95 -4.97
C VAL A 201 15.80 -9.89 -4.24
N GLY A 202 14.50 -9.71 -4.42
CA GLY A 202 13.45 -10.45 -3.71
C GLY A 202 12.43 -11.07 -4.65
N PRO A 203 12.73 -12.24 -5.25
CA PRO A 203 11.81 -12.94 -6.14
C PRO A 203 10.56 -13.43 -5.39
N ARG A 204 9.41 -13.36 -6.04
CA ARG A 204 8.13 -13.89 -5.54
C ARG A 204 7.20 -14.32 -6.66
N VAL A 205 6.50 -15.41 -6.44
CA VAL A 205 5.48 -15.93 -7.36
C VAL A 205 4.23 -15.07 -7.27
N ARG A 206 3.60 -14.78 -8.41
CA ARG A 206 2.27 -14.17 -8.54
C ARG A 206 1.22 -15.29 -8.59
N GLY A 207 0.74 -15.73 -7.42
CA GLY A 207 -0.14 -16.90 -7.34
C GLY A 207 -1.56 -16.60 -7.84
N ARG A 208 -2.21 -15.57 -7.32
CA ARG A 208 -3.56 -15.14 -7.73
C ARG A 208 -3.55 -13.64 -8.02
N VAL A 209 -4.13 -13.25 -9.14
CA VAL A 209 -4.19 -11.86 -9.60
C VAL A 209 -5.65 -11.41 -9.69
N SER A 210 -5.94 -10.20 -9.22
CA SER A 210 -7.24 -9.55 -9.34
C SER A 210 -7.01 -8.09 -9.76
N GLY A 211 -7.67 -7.66 -10.84
CA GLY A 211 -7.50 -6.30 -11.36
C GLY A 211 -6.04 -5.93 -11.71
N GLY A 212 -5.24 -6.90 -12.17
CA GLY A 212 -3.82 -6.71 -12.49
C GLY A 212 -2.87 -6.72 -11.29
N ILE A 213 -3.39 -6.90 -10.07
CA ILE A 213 -2.62 -6.86 -8.83
C ILE A 213 -2.55 -8.27 -8.24
N ALA A 214 -1.34 -8.69 -7.82
CA ALA A 214 -1.19 -9.93 -7.11
C ALA A 214 -1.84 -9.83 -5.72
N VAL A 215 -2.94 -10.57 -5.52
CA VAL A 215 -3.64 -10.68 -4.23
C VAL A 215 -3.17 -11.86 -3.40
N HIS A 216 -2.47 -12.82 -4.02
CA HIS A 216 -1.74 -13.89 -3.37
C HIS A 216 -0.32 -13.92 -3.92
N THR A 217 0.68 -13.87 -3.06
CA THR A 217 2.08 -13.91 -3.45
C THR A 217 2.91 -14.67 -2.41
N ARG A 218 3.94 -15.36 -2.87
CA ARG A 218 4.87 -16.12 -2.01
C ARG A 218 6.30 -15.87 -2.44
N THR A 219 7.17 -15.53 -1.50
CA THR A 219 8.60 -15.32 -1.76
C THR A 219 9.28 -16.64 -2.05
N VAL A 220 10.25 -16.61 -2.96
CA VAL A 220 11.01 -17.77 -3.40
C VAL A 220 12.50 -17.43 -3.57
N LEU A 221 13.35 -18.43 -3.59
CA LEU A 221 14.74 -18.32 -4.06
C LEU A 221 14.76 -18.76 -5.53
N HIS A 222 15.40 -17.96 -6.40
CA HIS A 222 15.43 -18.25 -7.83
C HIS A 222 16.66 -17.61 -8.48
N GLY A 223 17.73 -18.39 -8.67
CA GLY A 223 19.03 -17.89 -9.13
C GLY A 223 19.00 -17.21 -10.50
N GLU A 224 18.17 -17.70 -11.44
CA GLU A 224 18.04 -17.05 -12.76
C GLU A 224 17.42 -15.64 -12.64
N LEU A 225 16.40 -15.46 -11.80
CA LEU A 225 15.80 -14.13 -11.56
C LEU A 225 16.78 -13.17 -10.88
N GLU A 226 17.66 -13.68 -10.01
CA GLU A 226 18.74 -12.89 -9.40
C GLU A 226 19.77 -12.46 -10.47
N SER A 227 20.16 -13.36 -11.36
CA SER A 227 21.05 -13.04 -12.48
C SER A 227 20.44 -12.02 -13.45
N GLN A 228 19.14 -12.14 -13.77
CA GLN A 228 18.43 -11.15 -14.57
C GLN A 228 18.40 -9.77 -13.88
N ALA A 229 18.20 -9.72 -12.55
CA ALA A 229 18.25 -8.46 -11.80
C ALA A 229 19.60 -7.75 -11.92
N GLU A 230 20.70 -8.49 -11.87
CA GLU A 230 22.05 -7.93 -12.05
C GLU A 230 22.25 -7.36 -13.46
N LEU A 231 21.77 -8.04 -14.49
CA LEU A 231 21.84 -7.55 -15.88
C LEU A 231 20.99 -6.30 -16.06
N ILE A 232 19.73 -6.31 -15.57
CA ILE A 232 18.83 -5.14 -15.63
C ILE A 232 19.46 -3.94 -14.92
N ASN A 233 20.07 -4.14 -13.75
CA ASN A 233 20.74 -3.06 -13.00
C ASN A 233 21.93 -2.45 -13.76
N LYS A 234 22.56 -3.22 -14.65
CA LYS A 234 23.65 -2.71 -15.52
C LYS A 234 23.11 -1.94 -16.74
N CYS A 235 21.91 -2.27 -17.21
CA CYS A 235 21.30 -1.59 -18.38
C CYS A 235 20.74 -0.21 -18.05
N MET A 236 20.35 0.04 -16.80
CA MET A 236 19.65 1.27 -16.38
C MET A 236 20.19 1.78 -15.05
N GLN A 237 20.20 3.11 -14.89
CA GLN A 237 20.61 3.74 -13.63
C GLN A 237 19.44 3.81 -12.68
N PHE A 238 19.32 2.81 -11.78
CA PHE A 238 18.36 2.86 -10.70
C PHE A 238 18.91 3.63 -9.49
N ASP A 239 17.99 4.28 -8.74
CA ASP A 239 18.25 4.89 -7.44
C ASP A 239 17.03 4.59 -6.53
N GLY A 240 17.25 3.77 -5.50
CA GLY A 240 16.20 3.27 -4.62
C GLY A 240 15.51 2.00 -5.14
N PRO A 241 14.21 1.80 -4.79
CA PRO A 241 13.47 0.60 -5.11
C PRO A 241 12.99 0.59 -6.56
N TRP A 242 13.05 -0.59 -7.15
CA TRP A 242 12.50 -0.90 -8.46
C TRP A 242 12.02 -2.34 -8.48
N PHE A 243 11.30 -2.74 -9.49
CA PHE A 243 10.93 -4.14 -9.67
C PHE A 243 10.86 -4.50 -11.15
N PHE A 244 10.90 -5.79 -11.43
CA PHE A 244 10.54 -6.32 -12.73
C PHE A 244 9.58 -7.50 -12.62
N GLN A 245 8.88 -7.78 -13.70
CA GLN A 245 8.07 -8.98 -13.86
C GLN A 245 8.72 -9.89 -14.88
N ALA A 246 8.64 -11.18 -14.62
CA ALA A 246 9.16 -12.20 -15.51
C ALA A 246 8.21 -13.39 -15.58
N ILE A 247 8.29 -14.13 -16.66
CA ILE A 247 7.62 -15.41 -16.84
C ILE A 247 8.69 -16.48 -17.03
N GLU A 248 8.64 -17.51 -16.19
CA GLU A 248 9.33 -18.76 -16.44
C GLU A 248 8.43 -19.60 -17.32
N ALA A 249 8.77 -19.62 -18.60
CA ALA A 249 8.00 -20.32 -19.62
C ALA A 249 8.10 -21.84 -19.46
N THR A 250 7.15 -22.57 -20.04
CA THR A 250 7.12 -24.04 -19.96
C THR A 250 8.29 -24.73 -20.64
N ASP A 251 9.04 -24.01 -21.49
CA ASP A 251 10.30 -24.46 -22.11
C ASP A 251 11.55 -24.19 -21.26
N GLY A 252 11.35 -23.61 -20.05
CA GLY A 252 12.40 -23.30 -19.07
C GLY A 252 13.07 -21.94 -19.25
N ARG A 253 12.72 -21.14 -20.26
CA ARG A 253 13.23 -19.77 -20.39
C ARG A 253 12.60 -18.84 -19.35
N VAL A 254 13.41 -17.99 -18.73
CA VAL A 254 12.94 -16.92 -17.86
C VAL A 254 13.02 -15.60 -18.61
N CYS A 255 11.88 -15.04 -19.02
CA CYS A 255 11.79 -13.84 -19.83
C CYS A 255 11.24 -12.68 -19.04
N VAL A 256 11.93 -11.53 -19.03
CA VAL A 256 11.49 -10.29 -18.40
C VAL A 256 10.44 -9.60 -19.27
N THR A 257 9.28 -9.30 -18.71
CA THR A 257 8.12 -8.75 -19.43
C THR A 257 7.84 -7.30 -19.13
N GLU A 258 8.31 -6.78 -17.99
CA GLU A 258 8.09 -5.40 -17.53
C GLU A 258 9.15 -5.03 -16.49
N VAL A 259 9.59 -3.76 -16.50
CA VAL A 259 10.41 -3.15 -15.43
C VAL A 259 9.77 -1.84 -15.00
N ALA A 260 9.79 -1.55 -13.71
CA ALA A 260 9.27 -0.30 -13.16
C ALA A 260 10.20 0.29 -12.10
N SER A 261 10.49 1.58 -12.19
CA SER A 261 11.37 2.33 -11.30
C SER A 261 10.65 2.80 -10.01
N ARG A 262 9.93 1.89 -9.36
CA ARG A 262 9.17 2.10 -8.12
C ARG A 262 8.95 0.80 -7.37
N ILE A 263 8.37 0.88 -6.17
CA ILE A 263 7.90 -0.32 -5.47
C ILE A 263 6.70 -0.95 -6.18
N ALA A 264 6.59 -2.27 -6.11
CA ALA A 264 5.43 -3.00 -6.60
C ALA A 264 4.25 -2.90 -5.61
N GLY A 265 3.00 -2.96 -6.10
CA GLY A 265 1.80 -2.86 -5.27
C GLY A 265 1.67 -3.93 -4.17
N SER A 266 2.33 -5.08 -4.33
CA SER A 266 2.36 -6.17 -3.34
C SER A 266 3.74 -6.37 -2.68
N SER A 267 4.59 -5.34 -2.67
CA SER A 267 5.92 -5.35 -2.02
C SER A 267 5.87 -5.50 -0.49
N GLY A 268 4.70 -5.33 0.13
CA GLY A 268 4.49 -5.55 1.56
C GLY A 268 4.93 -6.94 2.06
N VAL A 269 4.98 -7.95 1.19
CA VAL A 269 5.55 -9.26 1.53
C VAL A 269 7.05 -9.17 1.88
N GLN A 270 7.80 -8.24 1.28
CA GLN A 270 9.22 -8.04 1.63
C GLN A 270 9.36 -7.37 3.00
N ARG A 271 8.42 -6.48 3.36
CA ARG A 271 8.37 -5.90 4.71
C ARG A 271 8.16 -6.99 5.78
N ALA A 272 7.33 -7.99 5.50
CA ALA A 272 7.18 -9.15 6.38
C ALA A 272 8.48 -9.98 6.52
N ARG A 273 9.42 -9.86 5.56
CA ARG A 273 10.77 -10.42 5.63
C ARG A 273 11.80 -9.49 6.29
N GLY A 274 11.37 -8.35 6.85
CA GLY A 274 12.25 -7.35 7.45
C GLY A 274 12.86 -6.35 6.46
N VAL A 275 12.40 -6.31 5.20
CA VAL A 275 12.89 -5.38 4.17
C VAL A 275 11.87 -4.28 3.94
N ASN A 276 12.03 -3.16 4.61
CA ASN A 276 11.20 -1.97 4.44
C ASN A 276 11.72 -1.11 3.28
N LEU A 277 11.36 -1.48 2.05
CA LEU A 277 11.82 -0.79 0.83
C LEU A 277 11.52 0.72 0.83
N PRO A 278 10.34 1.22 1.25
CA PRO A 278 10.09 2.64 1.37
C PRO A 278 11.03 3.37 2.33
N LEU A 279 11.31 2.81 3.50
CA LEU A 279 12.21 3.42 4.48
C LEU A 279 13.66 3.46 3.96
N LEU A 280 14.10 2.36 3.34
CA LEU A 280 15.41 2.30 2.69
C LEU A 280 15.53 3.34 1.58
N ALA A 281 14.46 3.58 0.81
CA ALA A 281 14.44 4.61 -0.24
C ALA A 281 14.60 6.02 0.32
N VAL A 282 13.96 6.34 1.45
CA VAL A 282 14.14 7.63 2.13
C VAL A 282 15.59 7.80 2.56
N TYR A 283 16.17 6.83 3.27
CA TYR A 283 17.57 6.89 3.70
C TYR A 283 18.53 7.03 2.50
N ASN A 284 18.31 6.25 1.46
CA ASN A 284 19.11 6.30 0.23
C ASN A 284 19.06 7.66 -0.45
N HIS A 285 17.88 8.29 -0.53
CA HIS A 285 17.71 9.64 -1.09
C HIS A 285 18.57 10.68 -0.36
N PHE A 286 18.64 10.58 0.97
CA PHE A 286 19.46 11.45 1.80
C PHE A 286 20.92 10.98 1.94
N LYS A 287 21.33 9.99 1.13
CA LYS A 287 22.70 9.45 1.09
C LYS A 287 23.15 8.79 2.41
N GLU A 288 22.18 8.33 3.20
CA GLU A 288 22.46 7.49 4.36
C GLU A 288 22.73 6.05 3.91
N PRO A 289 23.79 5.40 4.42
CA PRO A 289 24.11 4.03 4.06
C PRO A 289 23.00 3.05 4.49
N VAL A 290 22.63 2.15 3.61
CA VAL A 290 21.62 1.13 3.88
C VAL A 290 22.24 -0.26 3.99
N ALA A 291 21.74 -1.09 4.91
CA ALA A 291 22.09 -2.50 5.05
C ALA A 291 20.82 -3.33 5.08
N ILE A 292 20.73 -4.31 4.19
CA ILE A 292 19.53 -5.13 4.01
C ILE A 292 19.83 -6.56 4.43
N ARG A 293 19.03 -7.09 5.39
CA ARG A 293 19.16 -8.44 5.91
C ARG A 293 17.78 -9.10 5.99
N PRO A 294 17.29 -9.68 4.88
CA PRO A 294 15.99 -10.33 4.86
C PRO A 294 16.00 -11.63 5.65
N ILE A 295 14.83 -12.00 6.19
CA ILE A 295 14.58 -13.37 6.64
C ILE A 295 14.64 -14.28 5.40
N THR A 296 15.33 -15.43 5.53
CA THR A 296 15.53 -16.38 4.44
C THR A 296 14.34 -17.30 4.19
N ASP A 297 13.50 -17.49 5.20
CA ASP A 297 12.28 -18.31 5.09
C ASP A 297 11.30 -17.73 4.08
N SER A 298 10.57 -18.66 3.43
CA SER A 298 9.50 -18.28 2.51
C SER A 298 8.34 -17.65 3.26
N VAL A 299 7.88 -16.49 2.80
CA VAL A 299 6.74 -15.78 3.34
C VAL A 299 5.63 -15.74 2.29
N THR A 300 4.41 -16.07 2.71
CA THR A 300 3.20 -15.96 1.89
C THR A 300 2.35 -14.78 2.39
N MET A 301 1.80 -14.02 1.46
CA MET A 301 0.90 -12.92 1.76
C MET A 301 -0.37 -13.03 0.92
N ASP A 302 -1.52 -13.01 1.59
CA ASP A 302 -2.82 -12.76 0.99
C ASP A 302 -3.26 -11.32 1.27
N ARG A 303 -3.92 -10.71 0.31
CA ARG A 303 -4.44 -9.35 0.41
C ARG A 303 -5.95 -9.35 0.26
N ALA A 304 -6.61 -8.54 1.06
CA ALA A 304 -8.02 -8.26 0.98
C ALA A 304 -8.28 -6.76 0.87
N LEU A 305 -9.47 -6.40 0.44
CA LEU A 305 -9.95 -5.02 0.51
C LEU A 305 -10.18 -4.67 1.98
N THR A 306 -9.97 -3.40 2.31
CA THR A 306 -10.31 -2.82 3.62
C THR A 306 -11.26 -1.65 3.43
N CYS A 307 -12.06 -1.35 4.44
CA CYS A 307 -13.06 -0.31 4.40
C CYS A 307 -12.65 0.91 5.23
N ARG A 308 -13.12 2.09 4.84
CA ARG A 308 -13.12 3.30 5.64
C ARG A 308 -14.57 3.69 5.92
N VAL A 309 -14.88 3.93 7.17
CA VAL A 309 -16.19 4.45 7.59
C VAL A 309 -15.97 5.80 8.27
N GLN A 310 -16.74 6.79 7.89
CA GLN A 310 -16.80 8.08 8.59
C GLN A 310 -17.95 8.02 9.58
N LEU A 311 -17.61 8.04 10.85
CA LEU A 311 -18.60 8.10 11.93
C LEU A 311 -19.01 9.56 12.19
N PRO A 312 -20.23 9.79 12.73
CA PRO A 312 -20.55 11.05 13.32
C PRO A 312 -19.51 11.45 14.38
N PRO A 313 -19.21 12.74 14.58
CA PRO A 313 -18.24 13.16 15.58
C PRO A 313 -18.71 12.76 16.98
N TYR A 314 -17.78 12.32 17.82
CA TYR A 314 -18.01 11.96 19.23
C TYR A 314 -16.80 12.34 20.07
N ASP A 315 -17.02 12.58 21.36
CA ASP A 315 -15.97 12.91 22.33
C ASP A 315 -15.89 11.87 23.46
N HIS A 316 -16.98 11.12 23.66
CA HIS A 316 -17.08 10.10 24.70
C HIS A 316 -17.40 8.73 24.09
N VAL A 317 -16.73 7.69 24.60
CA VAL A 317 -16.95 6.29 24.26
C VAL A 317 -17.45 5.57 25.51
N PHE A 318 -18.69 5.13 25.50
CA PHE A 318 -19.24 4.26 26.51
C PHE A 318 -19.14 2.82 26.02
N VAL A 319 -18.58 1.93 26.82
CA VAL A 319 -18.33 0.54 26.43
C VAL A 319 -18.70 -0.42 27.57
N ASP A 320 -19.40 -1.48 27.23
CA ASP A 320 -19.68 -2.56 28.17
C ASP A 320 -18.46 -3.44 28.43
N LEU A 321 -18.43 -4.15 29.56
CA LEU A 321 -17.32 -5.01 29.94
C LEU A 321 -17.53 -6.46 29.54
N ASP A 322 -18.61 -7.08 30.07
CA ASP A 322 -18.83 -8.53 29.95
C ASP A 322 -19.35 -8.89 28.56
N ASP A 323 -18.76 -9.93 27.94
CA ASP A 323 -19.03 -10.34 26.58
C ASP A 323 -18.80 -9.23 25.51
N THR A 324 -18.24 -8.09 25.92
CA THR A 324 -17.87 -6.95 25.08
C THR A 324 -16.38 -6.70 25.10
N LEU A 325 -15.82 -6.07 26.14
CA LEU A 325 -14.37 -5.91 26.35
C LEU A 325 -13.69 -7.21 26.79
N LEU A 326 -14.40 -8.02 27.57
CA LEU A 326 -13.96 -9.34 28.01
C LEU A 326 -14.89 -10.39 27.42
N VAL A 327 -14.39 -11.16 26.46
CA VAL A 327 -15.10 -12.29 25.86
C VAL A 327 -14.46 -13.58 26.35
N ASN A 328 -15.19 -14.43 27.06
CA ASN A 328 -14.64 -15.64 27.71
C ASN A 328 -13.39 -15.34 28.58
N ASP A 329 -13.44 -14.30 29.38
CA ASP A 329 -12.34 -13.79 30.21
C ASP A 329 -11.06 -13.37 29.45
N LEU A 330 -11.11 -13.28 28.13
CA LEU A 330 -10.02 -12.76 27.27
C LEU A 330 -10.38 -11.36 26.76
N LEU A 331 -9.35 -10.53 26.63
CA LEU A 331 -9.51 -9.20 26.03
C LEU A 331 -9.92 -9.29 24.55
N ASN A 332 -10.97 -8.57 24.17
CA ASN A 332 -11.30 -8.31 22.77
C ASN A 332 -10.23 -7.37 22.16
N ALA A 333 -9.26 -7.98 21.48
CA ALA A 333 -8.10 -7.25 20.97
C ALA A 333 -8.46 -6.13 19.98
N GLU A 334 -9.50 -6.32 19.17
CA GLU A 334 -9.95 -5.34 18.19
C GLU A 334 -10.58 -4.12 18.86
N LEU A 335 -11.45 -4.36 19.84
CA LEU A 335 -12.07 -3.28 20.62
C LEU A 335 -11.03 -2.56 21.48
N VAL A 336 -10.09 -3.26 22.11
CA VAL A 336 -8.99 -2.64 22.86
C VAL A 336 -8.13 -1.76 21.95
N ARG A 337 -7.82 -2.19 20.73
CA ARG A 337 -7.11 -1.35 19.75
C ARG A 337 -7.86 -0.05 19.49
N PHE A 338 -9.16 -0.14 19.20
CA PHE A 338 -10.00 1.05 18.99
C PHE A 338 -9.98 1.99 20.21
N LEU A 339 -10.13 1.46 21.42
CA LEU A 339 -10.12 2.31 22.64
C LEU A 339 -8.77 3.02 22.86
N ILE A 340 -7.64 2.36 22.52
CA ILE A 340 -6.32 3.00 22.55
C ILE A 340 -6.24 4.13 21.50
N GLU A 341 -6.73 3.89 20.29
CA GLU A 341 -6.79 4.91 19.24
C GLU A 341 -7.66 6.11 19.69
N ALA A 342 -8.85 5.85 20.25
CA ALA A 342 -9.75 6.86 20.77
C ALA A 342 -9.10 7.71 21.88
N ARG A 343 -8.44 7.07 22.84
CA ARG A 343 -7.70 7.76 23.89
C ARG A 343 -6.56 8.63 23.35
N ASN A 344 -5.79 8.13 22.38
CA ASN A 344 -4.72 8.88 21.73
C ASN A 344 -5.27 10.09 20.95
N ALA A 345 -6.51 10.01 20.46
CA ALA A 345 -7.23 11.11 19.84
C ALA A 345 -7.90 12.07 20.87
N GLY A 346 -7.69 11.88 22.18
CA GLY A 346 -8.21 12.73 23.24
C GLY A 346 -9.68 12.45 23.60
N LYS A 347 -10.23 11.29 23.20
CA LYS A 347 -11.59 10.88 23.60
C LYS A 347 -11.60 10.33 25.02
N LEU A 348 -12.72 10.52 25.71
CA LEU A 348 -12.93 9.98 27.07
C LEU A 348 -13.60 8.61 27.00
N ILE A 349 -13.07 7.66 27.78
CA ILE A 349 -13.53 6.27 27.78
C ILE A 349 -14.24 5.96 29.11
N HIS A 350 -15.48 5.52 29.02
CA HIS A 350 -16.33 5.14 30.15
C HIS A 350 -16.71 3.68 30.03
N VAL A 351 -16.33 2.87 31.02
CA VAL A 351 -16.76 1.46 31.07
C VAL A 351 -18.03 1.37 31.90
N LEU A 352 -19.12 0.86 31.29
CA LEU A 352 -20.38 0.59 31.95
C LEU A 352 -20.53 -0.92 32.15
N THR A 353 -20.61 -1.39 33.40
CA THR A 353 -20.72 -2.82 33.68
C THR A 353 -21.75 -3.12 34.78
N ARG A 354 -22.39 -4.27 34.71
CA ARG A 354 -23.22 -4.82 35.80
C ARG A 354 -22.44 -5.67 36.79
N ARG A 355 -21.14 -5.88 36.52
CA ARG A 355 -20.27 -6.67 37.36
C ARG A 355 -19.86 -5.91 38.62
N HIS A 356 -20.11 -6.51 39.79
CA HIS A 356 -19.77 -5.94 41.09
C HIS A 356 -18.42 -6.42 41.65
N SER A 357 -17.86 -7.48 41.10
CA SER A 357 -16.56 -8.04 41.53
C SER A 357 -15.65 -8.25 40.33
N TYR A 358 -14.37 -7.99 40.51
CA TYR A 358 -13.41 -7.98 39.44
C TYR A 358 -12.43 -9.15 39.56
N PRO A 359 -12.20 -9.91 38.48
CA PRO A 359 -11.23 -11.00 38.53
C PRO A 359 -9.82 -10.43 38.71
N PRO A 360 -8.99 -11.02 39.57
CA PRO A 360 -7.59 -10.62 39.73
C PRO A 360 -6.78 -11.14 38.51
N CYS A 361 -6.89 -10.53 37.37
CA CYS A 361 -6.09 -10.86 36.19
C CYS A 361 -5.31 -9.66 35.70
N ALA A 362 -4.20 -9.90 34.98
CA ALA A 362 -3.34 -8.83 34.43
C ALA A 362 -4.11 -7.94 33.42
N ALA A 363 -5.07 -8.52 32.69
CA ALA A 363 -5.95 -7.79 31.79
C ALA A 363 -6.75 -6.69 32.49
N TRP A 364 -7.18 -6.95 33.73
CA TRP A 364 -7.94 -6.02 34.54
C TRP A 364 -7.17 -4.72 34.84
N HIS A 365 -5.93 -4.82 35.29
CA HIS A 365 -5.10 -3.64 35.58
C HIS A 365 -4.89 -2.76 34.34
N PHE A 366 -4.76 -3.39 33.19
CA PHE A 366 -4.65 -2.67 31.92
C PHE A 366 -5.94 -1.92 31.58
N LEU A 367 -7.09 -2.57 31.69
CA LEU A 367 -8.41 -1.95 31.43
C LEU A 367 -8.68 -0.80 32.40
N MET A 368 -8.39 -0.99 33.70
CA MET A 368 -8.52 0.05 34.72
C MET A 368 -7.69 1.31 34.41
N ALA A 369 -6.49 1.12 33.87
CA ALA A 369 -5.63 2.25 33.50
C ALA A 369 -6.05 2.94 32.19
N MET A 370 -6.83 2.24 31.35
CA MET A 370 -7.25 2.74 30.04
C MET A 370 -8.53 3.58 30.12
N ALA A 371 -9.46 3.27 31.01
CA ALA A 371 -10.73 3.98 31.14
C ALA A 371 -10.61 5.22 32.04
N ASP A 372 -11.32 6.28 31.66
CA ASP A 372 -11.41 7.50 32.47
C ASP A 372 -12.42 7.35 33.62
N GLU A 373 -13.49 6.59 33.39
CA GLU A 373 -14.49 6.27 34.41
C GLU A 373 -14.90 4.79 34.35
N TRP A 374 -15.19 4.23 35.53
CA TRP A 374 -15.79 2.93 35.70
C TRP A 374 -17.14 3.10 36.38
N LEU A 375 -18.20 2.76 35.67
CA LEU A 375 -19.57 2.98 36.07
C LEU A 375 -20.25 1.63 36.31
N VAL A 376 -20.46 1.27 37.59
CA VAL A 376 -21.15 0.03 37.94
C VAL A 376 -22.65 0.28 37.95
N VAL A 377 -23.33 -0.38 37.04
CA VAL A 377 -24.79 -0.30 36.90
C VAL A 377 -25.43 -1.24 37.90
N CYS A 378 -25.83 -0.68 39.06
CA CYS A 378 -26.46 -1.45 40.15
C CYS A 378 -27.96 -1.58 39.93
N ASP A 379 -28.51 -2.66 40.47
CA ASP A 379 -29.95 -2.96 40.51
C ASP A 379 -30.63 -2.96 39.14
N ASP A 380 -31.89 -2.57 39.08
CA ASP A 380 -32.70 -2.50 37.87
C ASP A 380 -32.48 -1.21 37.05
N ARG A 381 -31.42 -0.47 37.35
CA ARG A 381 -31.13 0.77 36.59
C ARG A 381 -30.69 0.45 35.16
N ARG A 382 -31.04 1.38 34.26
CA ARG A 382 -30.70 1.29 32.84
C ARG A 382 -29.35 1.93 32.57
N LYS A 383 -28.61 1.40 31.61
CA LYS A 383 -27.29 1.94 31.21
C LYS A 383 -27.39 3.39 30.74
N SER A 384 -28.47 3.77 30.04
CA SER A 384 -28.71 5.15 29.61
C SER A 384 -28.72 6.19 30.74
N GLN A 385 -29.07 5.81 31.97
CA GLN A 385 -29.08 6.72 33.12
C GLN A 385 -27.68 7.13 33.58
N PHE A 386 -26.64 6.41 33.17
CA PHE A 386 -25.26 6.69 33.47
C PHE A 386 -24.59 7.55 32.40
N ILE A 387 -25.23 7.75 31.23
CA ILE A 387 -24.78 8.68 30.18
C ILE A 387 -25.41 10.03 30.44
N ARG A 388 -24.60 10.99 30.92
CA ARG A 388 -25.07 12.32 31.29
C ARG A 388 -25.18 13.21 30.04
N ASP A 389 -26.01 14.23 30.07
CA ASP A 389 -26.22 15.12 28.91
C ASP A 389 -24.98 15.93 28.52
N HIS A 390 -24.05 16.16 29.48
CA HIS A 390 -22.78 16.81 29.19
C HIS A 390 -21.70 15.87 28.62
N ASP A 391 -21.97 14.57 28.58
CA ASP A 391 -21.09 13.58 27.94
C ASP A 391 -21.38 13.43 26.43
N LEU A 392 -22.24 14.27 25.86
CA LEU A 392 -22.54 14.24 24.43
C LEU A 392 -21.64 15.22 23.64
N PRO A 393 -21.26 14.91 22.41
CA PRO A 393 -21.64 13.73 21.63
C PRO A 393 -20.86 12.45 22.04
N ALA A 394 -21.56 11.33 22.04
CA ALA A 394 -21.02 10.03 22.51
C ALA A 394 -21.40 8.88 21.57
N ILE A 395 -20.69 7.77 21.71
CA ILE A 395 -21.06 6.45 21.15
C ILE A 395 -21.17 5.41 22.27
N PHE A 396 -21.96 4.37 22.04
CA PHE A 396 -22.12 3.27 22.96
C PHE A 396 -21.84 1.92 22.29
N ILE A 397 -21.05 1.07 22.94
CA ILE A 397 -20.64 -0.23 22.43
C ILE A 397 -21.00 -1.33 23.43
N ASP A 398 -21.77 -2.31 23.01
CA ASP A 398 -22.31 -3.35 23.88
C ASP A 398 -22.70 -4.58 23.03
N ASP A 399 -22.49 -5.80 23.51
CA ASP A 399 -22.88 -7.02 22.82
C ASP A 399 -24.41 -7.21 22.83
N SER A 400 -25.09 -6.74 23.90
CA SER A 400 -26.51 -6.89 24.09
C SER A 400 -27.33 -5.96 23.20
N PHE A 401 -28.10 -6.54 22.29
CA PHE A 401 -29.04 -5.76 21.47
C PHE A 401 -30.08 -4.99 22.31
N ALA A 402 -30.51 -5.54 23.45
CA ALA A 402 -31.50 -4.94 24.32
C ALA A 402 -30.94 -3.66 24.98
N GLU A 403 -29.68 -3.70 25.45
CA GLU A 403 -29.00 -2.54 26.06
C GLU A 403 -28.74 -1.46 24.99
N ARG A 404 -28.26 -1.85 23.80
CA ARG A 404 -28.06 -0.90 22.69
C ARG A 404 -29.35 -0.19 22.29
N ARG A 405 -30.46 -0.93 22.18
CA ARG A 405 -31.77 -0.35 21.88
C ARG A 405 -32.25 0.61 22.96
N GLU A 406 -32.10 0.24 24.22
CA GLU A 406 -32.47 1.05 25.37
C GLU A 406 -31.72 2.39 25.40
N VAL A 407 -30.39 2.34 25.21
CA VAL A 407 -29.55 3.53 25.16
C VAL A 407 -29.89 4.41 23.96
N TYR A 408 -30.10 3.82 22.78
CA TYR A 408 -30.50 4.56 21.59
C TYR A 408 -31.85 5.27 21.76
N GLU A 409 -32.87 4.57 22.28
CA GLU A 409 -34.20 5.15 22.51
C GLU A 409 -34.17 6.27 23.56
N ALA A 410 -33.30 6.15 24.56
CA ALA A 410 -33.24 7.13 25.67
C ALA A 410 -32.33 8.31 25.35
N LYS A 411 -31.25 8.16 24.59
CA LYS A 411 -30.20 9.17 24.39
C LYS A 411 -30.02 9.61 22.94
N GLY A 412 -30.48 8.84 21.96
CA GLY A 412 -30.33 9.13 20.53
C GLY A 412 -28.90 9.06 20.02
N ILE A 413 -27.97 8.41 20.73
CA ILE A 413 -26.58 8.25 20.35
C ILE A 413 -26.35 7.01 19.48
N PRO A 414 -25.34 6.98 18.60
CA PRO A 414 -24.97 5.79 17.87
C PRO A 414 -24.59 4.65 18.82
N CYS A 415 -25.16 3.46 18.57
CA CYS A 415 -24.92 2.25 19.37
C CYS A 415 -24.41 1.12 18.46
N TYR A 416 -23.31 0.50 18.83
CA TYR A 416 -22.60 -0.49 18.01
C TYR A 416 -22.53 -1.85 18.73
N GLY A 417 -22.71 -2.93 17.98
CA GLY A 417 -22.37 -4.30 18.39
C GLY A 417 -20.92 -4.63 18.08
N LEU A 418 -20.46 -5.80 18.50
CA LEU A 418 -19.08 -6.26 18.25
C LEU A 418 -18.78 -6.47 16.75
N ASP A 419 -19.79 -6.77 15.96
CA ASP A 419 -19.73 -6.89 14.50
C ASP A 419 -19.38 -5.60 13.77
N ALA A 420 -19.51 -4.46 14.43
CA ALA A 420 -19.18 -3.14 13.88
C ALA A 420 -17.82 -2.58 14.33
N VAL A 421 -17.12 -3.27 15.24
CA VAL A 421 -15.86 -2.76 15.83
C VAL A 421 -14.76 -2.56 14.77
N GLU A 422 -14.72 -3.39 13.72
CA GLU A 422 -13.77 -3.24 12.62
C GLU A 422 -13.87 -1.88 11.90
N PHE A 423 -15.03 -1.23 11.96
CA PHE A 423 -15.30 0.08 11.35
C PHE A 423 -15.02 1.26 12.28
N LEU A 424 -14.79 1.00 13.57
CA LEU A 424 -14.51 2.04 14.55
C LEU A 424 -13.03 2.44 14.47
N HIS A 425 -12.80 3.68 14.08
CA HIS A 425 -11.49 4.34 14.06
C HIS A 425 -11.63 5.70 14.71
N ALA A 426 -10.67 6.12 15.50
CA ALA A 426 -10.65 7.37 16.22
C ALA A 426 -9.92 8.48 15.46
#